data_f5839cd53bb04c1453af8eec739c0db2
#
_entry.id   f5839cd53bb04c1453af8eec739c0db2
#
_cell.length_a   1.000
_cell.length_b   1.000
_cell.length_c   1.000
_cell.angle_alpha   90.00
_cell.angle_beta   90.00
_cell.angle_gamma   90.00
#
_symmetry.space_group_name_H-M   'P 1'
#
loop_
_entity.id
_entity.type
_entity.pdbx_description
1 polymer ?
#
loop_
_entity_poly.entity_id
_entity_poly.type
_entity_poly.pdbx_seq_one_letter_code
_entity_poly.pdbx_strand_id
1 'polypeptide(L)'
;MSNLDARIAELAAKYLPLASEMLKEAIRIPADYVDKPIDQGGDPACGTSNHEFPRIDYLRKKIVAIKAVRKDEDAYFDAFGNLVWRVEDPTDGIPSDQKKVIYIDGHTDTVKPLRAQWLQNTGGIDCFDGIIDATKVNKDFLNKELGYLPPESEWNHLIFGRGSADQLGGVISAAIATKIMLELEAEGALKGVIVYSYATVCEEDNDGAGPMYLNRDVFPTAAPAVVPDVVILTDSSGCSKNGALGIYRGQRGRMQIEVTVKGKSCHGSMPWEGKNPLEFGGAIVKEAADKYDQRIGFKDDKFLGHGTRTASWARLDTPSDCAVPEKFTFRFDRRLTIGETPEQSCADVEALDAVAVARKAGLTVEISIPTYTDASWKGYVLNNPQVYLGWVTPEEHPAVQAAVAAYKKVISPNVDGKVGTGGVLTKEPRVDRWVFSTDGVGYPIPKDASVPGAARKQWVNNGVYKHPAMIGFGTGIEQNTHKIGECLDERELQHSAAFLARFPSIYAGNA
;
A
#
# COMPACT_ATOMS: atom_id res chain seq x y z
N MET A 1 -24.81 -0.87 -22.67
CA MET A 1 -23.77 0.12 -22.28
C MET A 1 -24.27 1.50 -22.69
N SER A 2 -24.09 2.51 -21.84
CA SER A 2 -24.25 3.91 -22.27
C SER A 2 -23.15 4.25 -23.29
N ASN A 3 -23.30 5.36 -24.04
CA ASN A 3 -22.26 5.79 -24.97
C ASN A 3 -20.93 6.04 -24.22
N LEU A 4 -20.99 6.66 -23.03
CA LEU A 4 -19.84 6.93 -22.18
C LEU A 4 -19.09 5.64 -21.75
N ASP A 5 -19.80 4.58 -21.36
CA ASP A 5 -19.18 3.31 -20.93
C ASP A 5 -18.38 2.67 -22.08
N ALA A 6 -18.94 2.67 -23.30
CA ALA A 6 -18.27 2.14 -24.49
C ALA A 6 -17.04 2.97 -24.88
N ARG A 7 -17.16 4.31 -24.80
CA ARG A 7 -16.08 5.24 -25.12
C ARG A 7 -14.92 5.13 -24.12
N ILE A 8 -15.20 4.97 -22.82
CA ILE A 8 -14.16 4.74 -21.80
C ILE A 8 -13.41 3.44 -22.11
N ALA A 9 -14.13 2.33 -22.39
CA ALA A 9 -13.49 1.06 -22.69
C ALA A 9 -12.64 1.14 -23.98
N GLU A 10 -13.12 1.82 -25.02
CA GLU A 10 -12.39 2.05 -26.27
C GLU A 10 -11.08 2.85 -26.01
N LEU A 11 -11.16 3.96 -25.27
CA LEU A 11 -9.98 4.77 -24.98
C LEU A 11 -8.99 4.04 -24.06
N ALA A 12 -9.46 3.27 -23.09
CA ALA A 12 -8.60 2.44 -22.25
C ALA A 12 -7.82 1.41 -23.08
N ALA A 13 -8.48 0.74 -24.02
CA ALA A 13 -7.80 -0.16 -24.96
C ALA A 13 -6.81 0.58 -25.86
N LYS A 14 -7.19 1.74 -26.38
CA LYS A 14 -6.33 2.60 -27.22
C LYS A 14 -5.05 3.02 -26.49
N TYR A 15 -5.14 3.31 -25.19
CA TYR A 15 -4.01 3.79 -24.38
C TYR A 15 -3.22 2.68 -23.70
N LEU A 16 -3.57 1.40 -23.86
CA LEU A 16 -2.79 0.29 -23.30
C LEU A 16 -1.30 0.32 -23.68
N PRO A 17 -0.91 0.52 -24.98
CA PRO A 17 0.52 0.59 -25.33
C PRO A 17 1.25 1.76 -24.62
N LEU A 18 0.58 2.89 -24.44
CA LEU A 18 1.13 4.03 -23.72
C LEU A 18 1.31 3.70 -22.22
N ALA A 19 0.33 3.08 -21.59
CA ALA A 19 0.39 2.65 -20.19
C ALA A 19 1.54 1.64 -19.98
N SER A 20 1.65 0.64 -20.83
CA SER A 20 2.72 -0.37 -20.78
C SER A 20 4.11 0.26 -20.88
N GLU A 21 4.30 1.21 -21.79
CA GLU A 21 5.60 1.88 -21.93
C GLU A 21 5.90 2.80 -20.74
N MET A 22 4.91 3.55 -20.23
CA MET A 22 5.08 4.35 -19.03
C MET A 22 5.48 3.50 -17.82
N LEU A 23 4.87 2.33 -17.65
CA LEU A 23 5.21 1.41 -16.57
C LEU A 23 6.65 0.90 -16.70
N LYS A 24 7.06 0.44 -17.89
CA LYS A 24 8.43 -0.01 -18.15
C LYS A 24 9.46 1.08 -17.90
N GLU A 25 9.19 2.31 -18.34
CA GLU A 25 10.07 3.46 -18.10
C GLU A 25 10.17 3.77 -16.59
N ALA A 26 9.04 3.73 -15.85
CA ALA A 26 9.03 3.99 -14.40
C ALA A 26 9.78 2.91 -13.60
N ILE A 27 9.64 1.63 -13.96
CA ILE A 27 10.37 0.51 -13.33
C ILE A 27 11.88 0.69 -13.47
N ARG A 28 12.37 1.21 -14.61
CA ARG A 28 13.80 1.45 -14.85
C ARG A 28 14.42 2.53 -13.99
N ILE A 29 13.61 3.30 -13.27
CA ILE A 29 14.07 4.33 -12.34
C ILE A 29 13.92 3.78 -10.92
N PRO A 30 15.02 3.35 -10.25
CA PRO A 30 14.93 2.77 -8.90
C PRO A 30 14.39 3.77 -7.88
N ALA A 31 13.56 3.27 -6.93
CA ALA A 31 13.04 4.03 -5.80
C ALA A 31 12.72 3.09 -4.62
N ASP A 32 13.70 2.28 -4.22
CA ASP A 32 13.59 1.35 -3.12
C ASP A 32 14.19 1.92 -1.83
N TYR A 33 13.61 1.53 -0.71
CA TYR A 33 14.06 1.93 0.62
C TYR A 33 15.46 1.43 0.94
N VAL A 34 16.29 2.31 1.50
CA VAL A 34 17.62 1.98 2.03
C VAL A 34 17.66 2.28 3.52
N ASP A 35 17.72 1.23 4.35
CA ASP A 35 17.79 1.35 5.80
C ASP A 35 19.06 2.05 6.29
N LYS A 36 20.10 2.09 5.46
CA LYS A 36 21.42 2.59 5.86
C LYS A 36 22.03 3.45 4.78
N PRO A 37 22.63 4.59 5.15
CA PRO A 37 23.51 5.34 4.28
C PRO A 37 24.65 4.47 3.72
N ILE A 38 25.21 4.85 2.57
CA ILE A 38 26.29 4.11 1.89
C ILE A 38 27.50 3.87 2.81
N ASP A 39 27.89 4.88 3.58
CA ASP A 39 29.00 4.83 4.56
C ASP A 39 28.72 3.88 5.73
N GLN A 40 27.46 3.45 5.90
CA GLN A 40 27.03 2.47 6.89
C GLN A 40 26.69 1.11 6.28
N GLY A 41 27.06 0.88 5.02
CA GLY A 41 26.85 -0.38 4.32
C GLY A 41 25.55 -0.48 3.53
N GLY A 42 24.91 0.64 3.20
CA GLY A 42 23.82 0.70 2.23
C GLY A 42 24.30 0.36 0.83
N ASP A 43 23.45 -0.20 -0.01
CA ASP A 43 23.73 -0.49 -1.42
C ASP A 43 23.41 0.73 -2.30
N PRO A 44 24.41 1.44 -2.84
CA PRO A 44 24.18 2.62 -3.66
C PRO A 44 23.55 2.30 -5.02
N ALA A 45 23.55 1.03 -5.42
CA ALA A 45 22.98 0.61 -6.70
C ALA A 45 21.47 0.41 -6.65
N CYS A 46 20.89 0.35 -5.46
CA CYS A 46 19.47 0.01 -5.28
C CYS A 46 18.52 1.22 -5.15
N GLY A 47 19.05 2.43 -5.10
CA GLY A 47 18.20 3.61 -4.86
C GLY A 47 17.65 3.66 -3.43
N THR A 48 16.71 4.55 -3.14
CA THR A 48 16.18 4.74 -1.79
C THR A 48 14.75 5.23 -1.81
N SER A 49 13.89 4.79 -0.89
CA SER A 49 12.54 5.31 -0.80
C SER A 49 12.50 6.78 -0.35
N ASN A 50 13.50 7.23 0.35
CA ASN A 50 13.64 8.66 0.70
C ASN A 50 14.27 9.47 -0.45
N HIS A 51 14.40 8.87 -1.62
CA HIS A 51 15.00 9.47 -2.83
C HIS A 51 14.14 9.16 -4.08
N GLU A 52 12.83 9.07 -3.94
CA GLU A 52 11.89 8.77 -5.01
C GLU A 52 11.85 9.87 -6.08
N PHE A 53 12.44 11.04 -5.83
CA PHE A 53 12.34 12.20 -6.72
C PHE A 53 12.59 11.88 -8.21
N PRO A 54 13.60 11.11 -8.62
CA PRO A 54 13.79 10.81 -10.04
C PRO A 54 12.60 10.10 -10.69
N ARG A 55 11.97 9.15 -9.97
CA ARG A 55 10.82 8.41 -10.47
C ARG A 55 9.56 9.28 -10.51
N ILE A 56 9.25 10.00 -9.45
CA ILE A 56 8.04 10.82 -9.43
C ILE A 56 8.15 12.08 -10.31
N ASP A 57 9.35 12.61 -10.53
CA ASP A 57 9.58 13.68 -11.49
C ASP A 57 9.37 13.19 -12.94
N TYR A 58 9.82 11.97 -13.25
CA TYR A 58 9.49 11.30 -14.51
C TYR A 58 7.97 11.18 -14.66
N LEU A 59 7.26 10.65 -13.65
CA LEU A 59 5.80 10.49 -13.67
C LEU A 59 5.10 11.83 -13.87
N ARG A 60 5.50 12.88 -13.13
CA ARG A 60 4.96 14.24 -13.32
C ARG A 60 5.11 14.72 -14.75
N LYS A 61 6.31 14.60 -15.32
CA LYS A 61 6.57 15.01 -16.71
C LYS A 61 5.71 14.23 -17.71
N LYS A 62 5.53 12.93 -17.49
CA LYS A 62 4.68 12.09 -18.36
C LYS A 62 3.19 12.45 -18.23
N ILE A 63 2.67 12.66 -17.03
CA ILE A 63 1.28 13.09 -16.76
C ILE A 63 0.96 14.36 -17.52
N VAL A 64 1.86 15.35 -17.47
CA VAL A 64 1.73 16.60 -18.22
C VAL A 64 1.80 16.35 -19.74
N ALA A 65 2.81 15.61 -20.19
CA ALA A 65 3.05 15.37 -21.61
C ALA A 65 1.90 14.61 -22.30
N ILE A 66 1.27 13.67 -21.61
CA ILE A 66 0.12 12.91 -22.13
C ILE A 66 -1.20 13.67 -22.00
N LYS A 67 -1.19 14.87 -21.42
CA LYS A 67 -2.38 15.69 -21.14
C LYS A 67 -3.39 14.98 -20.21
N ALA A 68 -2.90 14.37 -19.15
CA ALA A 68 -3.70 13.81 -18.06
C ALA A 68 -4.09 14.87 -17.01
N VAL A 69 -3.68 16.12 -17.24
CA VAL A 69 -4.07 17.34 -16.52
C VAL A 69 -4.42 18.45 -17.51
N ARG A 70 -5.15 19.46 -17.08
CA ARG A 70 -5.51 20.61 -17.93
C ARG A 70 -4.35 21.57 -18.13
N LYS A 71 -3.62 21.80 -17.07
CA LYS A 71 -2.47 22.71 -17.01
C LYS A 71 -1.32 22.04 -16.28
N ASP A 72 -0.11 22.44 -16.58
CA ASP A 72 1.09 21.86 -15.99
C ASP A 72 1.13 22.03 -14.46
N GLU A 73 0.60 23.15 -13.95
CA GLU A 73 0.51 23.43 -12.52
C GLU A 73 -0.53 22.57 -11.77
N ASP A 74 -1.44 21.89 -12.46
CA ASP A 74 -2.37 20.94 -11.88
C ASP A 74 -1.67 19.61 -11.48
N ALA A 75 -0.39 19.43 -11.86
CA ALA A 75 0.48 18.34 -11.42
C ALA A 75 1.67 18.91 -10.63
N TYR A 76 1.68 18.71 -9.31
CA TYR A 76 2.65 19.31 -8.41
C TYR A 76 3.09 18.36 -7.30
N PHE A 77 4.19 18.70 -6.63
CA PHE A 77 4.63 17.99 -5.41
C PHE A 77 4.15 18.74 -4.17
N ASP A 78 3.46 18.06 -3.28
CA ASP A 78 3.08 18.63 -1.99
C ASP A 78 4.30 18.83 -1.05
N ALA A 79 4.09 19.31 0.17
CA ALA A 79 5.19 19.56 1.08
C ALA A 79 5.82 18.29 1.64
N PHE A 80 5.09 17.19 1.71
CA PHE A 80 5.62 15.87 2.10
C PHE A 80 6.49 15.27 0.99
N GLY A 81 6.11 15.47 -0.26
CA GLY A 81 6.80 14.96 -1.43
C GLY A 81 5.95 14.08 -2.33
N ASN A 82 4.67 13.90 -2.03
CA ASN A 82 3.76 13.20 -2.92
C ASN A 82 3.58 13.97 -4.22
N LEU A 83 3.50 13.27 -5.34
CA LEU A 83 3.04 13.86 -6.59
C LEU A 83 1.51 13.85 -6.59
N VAL A 84 0.94 15.04 -6.74
CA VAL A 84 -0.51 15.26 -6.79
C VAL A 84 -0.88 15.78 -8.15
N TRP A 85 -1.95 15.26 -8.76
CA TRP A 85 -2.55 15.89 -9.92
C TRP A 85 -4.07 15.89 -9.82
N ARG A 86 -4.69 16.91 -10.43
CA ARG A 86 -6.11 17.20 -10.25
C ARG A 86 -6.82 17.40 -11.58
N VAL A 87 -8.02 16.84 -11.68
CA VAL A 87 -8.93 17.08 -12.80
C VAL A 87 -10.35 17.40 -12.31
N GLU A 88 -11.01 18.30 -12.99
CA GLU A 88 -12.39 18.74 -12.73
C GLU A 88 -12.99 19.31 -14.01
N ASP A 89 -14.27 19.18 -14.21
CA ASP A 89 -15.00 19.99 -15.23
C ASP A 89 -15.47 21.31 -14.60
N PRO A 90 -14.85 22.46 -14.95
CA PRO A 90 -15.26 23.75 -14.42
C PRO A 90 -16.54 24.28 -15.10
N THR A 91 -17.05 23.59 -16.13
CA THR A 91 -18.14 24.05 -16.98
C THR A 91 -19.45 23.28 -16.79
N ASP A 92 -19.47 22.28 -15.91
CA ASP A 92 -20.63 21.42 -15.65
C ASP A 92 -21.78 22.14 -14.88
N GLY A 93 -21.59 23.39 -14.51
CA GLY A 93 -22.56 24.22 -13.79
C GLY A 93 -22.71 23.88 -12.30
N ILE A 94 -21.89 22.99 -11.75
CA ILE A 94 -21.92 22.59 -10.35
C ILE A 94 -20.79 23.28 -9.60
N PRO A 95 -21.06 24.06 -8.52
CA PRO A 95 -20.02 24.65 -7.70
C PRO A 95 -19.06 23.60 -7.12
N SER A 96 -17.75 23.88 -7.05
CA SER A 96 -16.74 22.93 -6.60
C SER A 96 -16.97 22.44 -5.16
N ASP A 97 -17.57 23.23 -4.29
CA ASP A 97 -17.90 22.85 -2.92
C ASP A 97 -19.13 21.90 -2.82
N GLN A 98 -19.85 21.70 -3.92
CA GLN A 98 -20.98 20.76 -4.03
C GLN A 98 -20.59 19.48 -4.78
N LYS A 99 -19.43 19.43 -5.41
CA LYS A 99 -18.94 18.24 -6.11
C LYS A 99 -18.45 17.18 -5.15
N LYS A 100 -18.52 15.94 -5.60
CA LYS A 100 -17.86 14.81 -4.91
C LYS A 100 -16.38 14.85 -5.11
N VAL A 101 -15.64 14.73 -4.03
CA VAL A 101 -14.16 14.71 -4.05
C VAL A 101 -13.70 13.26 -3.98
N ILE A 102 -12.98 12.82 -5.00
CA ILE A 102 -12.52 11.45 -5.16
C ILE A 102 -11.01 11.47 -5.18
N TYR A 103 -10.39 10.66 -4.31
CA TYR A 103 -8.97 10.42 -4.34
C TYR A 103 -8.68 9.09 -5.02
N ILE A 104 -7.68 9.07 -5.88
CA ILE A 104 -7.05 7.87 -6.43
C ILE A 104 -5.64 7.87 -5.87
N ASP A 105 -5.31 6.89 -5.04
CA ASP A 105 -4.12 6.89 -4.21
C ASP A 105 -3.28 5.65 -4.49
N GLY A 106 -1.99 5.84 -4.69
CA GLY A 106 -1.03 4.76 -4.90
C GLY A 106 0.40 5.21 -4.70
N HIS A 107 1.26 4.32 -4.20
CA HIS A 107 2.65 4.65 -3.90
C HIS A 107 3.61 4.42 -5.07
N THR A 108 4.80 4.99 -4.96
CA THR A 108 5.83 4.96 -6.02
C THR A 108 7.16 4.37 -5.58
N ASP A 109 7.38 4.26 -4.28
CA ASP A 109 8.52 3.55 -3.72
C ASP A 109 8.31 2.03 -3.80
N THR A 110 9.36 1.27 -3.55
CA THR A 110 9.35 -0.19 -3.64
C THR A 110 10.27 -0.79 -2.57
N VAL A 111 10.00 -2.03 -2.16
CA VAL A 111 10.98 -2.77 -1.35
C VAL A 111 12.26 -3.03 -2.12
N LYS A 112 13.33 -3.38 -1.40
CA LYS A 112 14.63 -3.74 -2.00
C LYS A 112 14.47 -4.82 -3.06
N PRO A 113 14.99 -4.59 -4.27
CA PRO A 113 14.81 -5.50 -5.39
C PRO A 113 15.65 -6.78 -5.28
N LEU A 114 16.70 -6.82 -4.44
CA LEU A 114 17.65 -7.94 -4.35
C LEU A 114 18.25 -8.28 -5.73
N ARG A 115 18.75 -7.28 -6.43
CA ARG A 115 19.15 -7.32 -7.85
C ARG A 115 20.04 -8.52 -8.22
N ALA A 116 21.03 -8.87 -7.39
CA ALA A 116 21.88 -10.02 -7.65
C ALA A 116 21.09 -11.35 -7.72
N GLN A 117 20.11 -11.50 -6.84
CA GLN A 117 19.23 -12.68 -6.84
C GLN A 117 18.27 -12.67 -8.03
N TRP A 118 17.79 -11.51 -8.47
CA TRP A 118 17.03 -11.39 -9.71
C TRP A 118 17.83 -11.92 -10.90
N LEU A 119 19.01 -11.37 -11.14
CA LEU A 119 19.87 -11.78 -12.25
C LEU A 119 20.20 -13.28 -12.23
N GLN A 120 20.49 -13.81 -11.04
CA GLN A 120 20.82 -15.22 -10.86
C GLN A 120 19.62 -16.15 -11.14
N ASN A 121 18.43 -15.78 -10.70
CA ASN A 121 17.29 -16.68 -10.60
C ASN A 121 16.24 -16.49 -11.72
N THR A 122 16.28 -15.39 -12.47
CA THR A 122 15.30 -15.10 -13.53
C THR A 122 15.85 -15.31 -14.95
N GLY A 123 17.01 -15.93 -15.09
CA GLY A 123 17.67 -16.11 -16.40
C GLY A 123 18.36 -14.85 -16.91
N GLY A 124 18.79 -13.95 -16.00
CA GLY A 124 19.52 -12.73 -16.33
C GLY A 124 18.65 -11.50 -16.58
N ILE A 125 17.34 -11.56 -16.27
CA ILE A 125 16.49 -10.37 -16.28
C ILE A 125 16.80 -9.53 -15.05
N ASP A 126 17.09 -8.25 -15.28
CA ASP A 126 17.28 -7.27 -14.22
C ASP A 126 15.94 -6.87 -13.58
N CYS A 127 15.94 -6.65 -12.29
CA CYS A 127 14.76 -6.18 -11.52
C CYS A 127 14.20 -4.82 -11.97
N PHE A 128 14.96 -4.06 -12.73
CA PHE A 128 14.57 -2.76 -13.27
C PHE A 128 14.39 -2.76 -14.80
N ASP A 129 14.35 -3.92 -15.44
CA ASP A 129 14.38 -3.98 -16.91
C ASP A 129 13.00 -3.68 -17.53
N GLY A 130 11.91 -4.08 -16.87
CA GLY A 130 10.56 -3.93 -17.40
C GLY A 130 10.34 -4.67 -18.72
N ILE A 131 11.22 -5.62 -19.06
CA ILE A 131 11.19 -6.36 -20.34
C ILE A 131 10.22 -7.53 -20.22
N ILE A 132 9.40 -7.68 -21.26
CA ILE A 132 8.55 -8.84 -21.47
C ILE A 132 9.30 -9.79 -22.42
N ASP A 133 9.97 -10.81 -21.89
CA ASP A 133 10.64 -11.83 -22.70
C ASP A 133 10.57 -13.19 -22.01
N ALA A 134 9.56 -13.97 -22.36
CA ALA A 134 9.33 -15.30 -21.81
C ALA A 134 10.49 -16.28 -22.06
N THR A 135 11.36 -16.02 -23.05
CA THR A 135 12.49 -16.91 -23.35
C THR A 135 13.67 -16.75 -22.40
N LYS A 136 13.76 -15.62 -21.71
CA LYS A 136 14.87 -15.29 -20.79
C LYS A 136 14.61 -15.68 -19.35
N VAL A 137 13.35 -15.88 -18.95
CA VAL A 137 13.01 -16.18 -17.56
C VAL A 137 13.34 -17.62 -17.19
N ASN A 138 13.77 -17.83 -15.94
CA ASN A 138 13.88 -19.17 -15.37
C ASN A 138 12.49 -19.63 -14.90
N LYS A 139 11.81 -20.39 -15.75
CA LYS A 139 10.43 -20.86 -15.52
C LYS A 139 10.30 -21.71 -14.27
N ASP A 140 11.24 -22.61 -14.01
CA ASP A 140 11.22 -23.49 -12.85
C ASP A 140 11.33 -22.71 -11.55
N PHE A 141 12.15 -21.66 -11.54
CA PHE A 141 12.27 -20.77 -10.40
C PHE A 141 10.99 -19.97 -10.18
N LEU A 142 10.47 -19.33 -11.25
CA LEU A 142 9.28 -18.48 -11.15
C LEU A 142 8.04 -19.27 -10.71
N ASN A 143 7.86 -20.49 -11.19
CA ASN A 143 6.75 -21.37 -10.79
C ASN A 143 6.80 -21.76 -9.29
N LYS A 144 7.97 -21.71 -8.67
CA LYS A 144 8.13 -21.98 -7.22
C LYS A 144 8.02 -20.73 -6.37
N GLU A 145 8.50 -19.61 -6.89
CA GLU A 145 8.61 -18.35 -6.17
C GLU A 145 7.29 -17.56 -6.18
N LEU A 146 6.65 -17.46 -7.34
CA LEU A 146 5.46 -16.65 -7.53
C LEU A 146 4.19 -17.40 -7.10
N GLY A 147 3.26 -16.68 -6.51
CA GLY A 147 1.96 -17.22 -6.12
C GLY A 147 1.04 -17.51 -7.30
N TYR A 148 1.29 -16.85 -8.44
CA TYR A 148 0.57 -17.07 -9.69
C TYR A 148 1.41 -16.67 -10.89
N LEU A 149 1.45 -17.58 -11.87
CA LEU A 149 1.90 -17.30 -13.23
C LEU A 149 0.80 -17.73 -14.21
N PRO A 150 0.48 -16.92 -15.24
CA PRO A 150 -0.39 -17.36 -16.32
C PRO A 150 0.28 -18.47 -17.14
N PRO A 151 -0.46 -19.18 -18.04
CA PRO A 151 0.13 -20.09 -18.98
C PRO A 151 1.21 -19.43 -19.84
N GLU A 152 2.25 -20.16 -20.23
CA GLU A 152 3.39 -19.62 -21.00
C GLU A 152 2.98 -18.89 -22.29
N SER A 153 1.89 -19.29 -22.92
CA SER A 153 1.34 -18.60 -24.09
C SER A 153 0.94 -17.16 -23.84
N GLU A 154 0.77 -16.77 -22.56
CA GLU A 154 0.37 -15.43 -22.13
C GLU A 154 1.56 -14.60 -21.61
N TRP A 155 2.77 -15.16 -21.51
CA TRP A 155 3.91 -14.49 -20.90
C TRP A 155 4.42 -13.27 -21.67
N ASN A 156 4.09 -13.18 -22.95
CA ASN A 156 4.36 -12.00 -23.77
C ASN A 156 3.59 -10.74 -23.30
N HIS A 157 2.59 -10.92 -22.45
CA HIS A 157 1.84 -9.83 -21.81
C HIS A 157 2.38 -9.47 -20.43
N LEU A 158 3.39 -10.17 -19.91
CA LEU A 158 3.94 -9.89 -18.57
C LEU A 158 5.05 -8.86 -18.62
N ILE A 159 4.92 -7.84 -17.78
CA ILE A 159 5.98 -6.87 -17.48
C ILE A 159 6.64 -7.29 -16.18
N PHE A 160 7.89 -7.72 -16.24
CA PHE A 160 8.69 -8.10 -15.09
C PHE A 160 9.47 -6.90 -14.56
N GLY A 161 9.49 -6.73 -13.25
CA GLY A 161 10.30 -5.70 -12.60
C GLY A 161 9.80 -5.35 -11.22
N ARG A 162 10.70 -4.92 -10.34
CA ARG A 162 10.34 -4.44 -9.01
C ARG A 162 9.45 -3.19 -9.12
N GLY A 163 8.30 -3.22 -8.47
CA GLY A 163 7.30 -2.17 -8.56
C GLY A 163 6.29 -2.35 -9.69
N SER A 164 6.37 -3.42 -10.51
CA SER A 164 5.41 -3.64 -11.58
C SER A 164 4.00 -3.91 -11.04
N ALA A 165 3.88 -4.80 -10.07
CA ALA A 165 2.63 -5.13 -9.39
C ALA A 165 2.41 -4.23 -8.16
N ASP A 166 3.46 -3.94 -7.43
CA ASP A 166 3.44 -3.19 -6.17
C ASP A 166 4.27 -1.92 -6.28
N GLN A 167 3.61 -0.76 -6.61
CA GLN A 167 2.29 -0.69 -7.25
C GLN A 167 2.24 0.37 -8.36
N LEU A 168 3.34 0.52 -9.12
CA LEU A 168 3.39 1.51 -10.22
C LEU A 168 2.26 1.30 -11.24
N GLY A 169 1.81 0.05 -11.44
CA GLY A 169 0.69 -0.25 -12.32
C GLY A 169 -0.59 0.52 -11.97
N GLY A 170 -0.87 0.66 -10.66
CA GLY A 170 -2.00 1.44 -10.16
C GLY A 170 -1.85 2.94 -10.45
N VAL A 171 -0.68 3.51 -10.18
CA VAL A 171 -0.35 4.93 -10.46
C VAL A 171 -0.46 5.25 -11.95
N ILE A 172 0.07 4.37 -12.81
CA ILE A 172 -0.03 4.51 -14.27
C ILE A 172 -1.50 4.44 -14.73
N SER A 173 -2.26 3.49 -14.18
CA SER A 173 -3.70 3.39 -14.47
C SER A 173 -4.47 4.65 -14.10
N ALA A 174 -4.13 5.29 -12.97
CA ALA A 174 -4.71 6.57 -12.56
C ALA A 174 -4.38 7.71 -13.54
N ALA A 175 -3.14 7.76 -14.04
CA ALA A 175 -2.74 8.77 -15.04
C ALA A 175 -3.50 8.58 -16.37
N ILE A 176 -3.67 7.35 -16.82
CA ILE A 176 -4.47 7.07 -18.02
C ILE A 176 -5.96 7.36 -17.79
N ALA A 177 -6.48 7.05 -16.59
CA ALA A 177 -7.88 7.33 -16.24
C ALA A 177 -8.18 8.83 -16.28
N THR A 178 -7.32 9.68 -15.71
CA THR A 178 -7.51 11.13 -15.73
C THR A 178 -7.42 11.71 -17.15
N LYS A 179 -6.55 11.16 -17.99
CA LYS A 179 -6.52 11.49 -19.42
C LYS A 179 -7.85 11.14 -20.11
N ILE A 180 -8.39 9.93 -19.89
CA ILE A 180 -9.67 9.49 -20.45
C ILE A 180 -10.81 10.40 -19.97
N MET A 181 -10.84 10.72 -18.67
CA MET A 181 -11.86 11.60 -18.11
C MET A 181 -11.86 13.00 -18.76
N LEU A 182 -10.69 13.56 -19.00
CA LEU A 182 -10.57 14.86 -19.69
C LEU A 182 -11.00 14.81 -21.17
N GLU A 183 -10.68 13.74 -21.87
CA GLU A 183 -11.12 13.56 -23.27
C GLU A 183 -12.62 13.37 -23.40
N LEU A 184 -13.28 12.79 -22.38
CA LEU A 184 -14.72 12.52 -22.35
C LEU A 184 -15.49 13.49 -21.44
N GLU A 185 -14.91 14.64 -21.12
CA GLU A 185 -15.55 15.66 -20.30
C GLU A 185 -16.89 16.11 -20.85
N ALA A 186 -16.93 16.43 -22.16
CA ALA A 186 -18.16 16.81 -22.84
C ALA A 186 -19.25 15.70 -22.82
N GLU A 187 -18.84 14.44 -22.60
CA GLU A 187 -19.72 13.29 -22.45
C GLU A 187 -20.11 13.05 -20.97
N GLY A 188 -19.63 13.91 -20.04
CA GLY A 188 -19.99 13.91 -18.63
C GLY A 188 -19.10 13.04 -17.73
N ALA A 189 -17.92 12.64 -18.18
CA ALA A 189 -16.99 11.81 -17.39
C ALA A 189 -16.55 12.47 -16.06
N LEU A 190 -16.50 13.81 -16.02
CA LEU A 190 -16.12 14.63 -14.85
C LEU A 190 -17.31 15.35 -14.20
N LYS A 191 -18.55 15.09 -14.64
CA LYS A 191 -19.71 15.83 -14.15
C LYS A 191 -19.93 15.59 -12.64
N GLY A 192 -19.92 16.67 -11.86
CA GLY A 192 -20.17 16.66 -10.43
C GLY A 192 -19.05 16.06 -9.58
N VAL A 193 -17.84 15.95 -10.12
CA VAL A 193 -16.69 15.40 -9.41
C VAL A 193 -15.46 16.29 -9.49
N ILE A 194 -14.65 16.21 -8.45
CA ILE A 194 -13.24 16.63 -8.45
C ILE A 194 -12.43 15.37 -8.17
N VAL A 195 -11.48 15.05 -9.03
CA VAL A 195 -10.60 13.90 -8.85
C VAL A 195 -9.20 14.40 -8.53
N TYR A 196 -8.68 14.01 -7.39
CA TYR A 196 -7.28 14.13 -7.02
C TYR A 196 -6.64 12.76 -7.14
N SER A 197 -5.52 12.68 -7.83
CA SER A 197 -4.70 11.48 -7.85
C SER A 197 -3.40 11.76 -7.11
N TYR A 198 -3.00 10.82 -6.28
CA TYR A 198 -1.77 10.86 -5.49
C TYR A 198 -0.85 9.72 -5.93
N ALA A 199 0.40 10.06 -6.23
CA ALA A 199 1.50 9.13 -6.28
C ALA A 199 2.32 9.39 -5.01
N THR A 200 2.05 8.59 -3.98
CA THR A 200 2.60 8.75 -2.63
C THR A 200 4.04 8.26 -2.55
N VAL A 201 4.71 8.63 -1.47
CA VAL A 201 6.08 8.27 -1.16
C VAL A 201 6.16 7.68 0.24
N CYS A 202 7.20 6.89 0.50
CA CYS A 202 7.49 6.27 1.81
C CYS A 202 6.43 5.26 2.28
N GLU A 203 5.71 4.58 1.37
CA GLU A 203 4.73 3.56 1.78
C GLU A 203 5.41 2.32 2.32
N GLU A 204 6.40 1.80 1.63
CA GLU A 204 7.03 0.51 1.90
C GLU A 204 7.77 0.44 3.26
N ASP A 205 8.13 1.56 3.82
CA ASP A 205 8.78 1.64 5.13
C ASP A 205 7.91 2.30 6.20
N ASN A 206 7.01 3.20 5.84
CA ASN A 206 6.14 3.95 6.75
C ASN A 206 4.64 3.83 6.39
N ASP A 207 4.24 2.74 5.73
CA ASP A 207 2.85 2.40 5.37
C ASP A 207 2.04 3.63 4.89
N GLY A 208 1.08 4.09 5.65
CA GLY A 208 0.20 5.22 5.31
C GLY A 208 0.79 6.62 5.49
N ALA A 209 2.10 6.84 5.30
CA ALA A 209 2.76 8.13 5.55
C ALA A 209 2.15 9.30 4.75
N GLY A 210 1.90 9.11 3.46
CA GLY A 210 1.25 10.11 2.59
C GLY A 210 -0.11 10.55 3.15
N PRO A 211 -1.07 9.64 3.33
CA PRO A 211 -2.35 9.97 3.96
C PRO A 211 -2.27 10.52 5.38
N MET A 212 -1.33 10.05 6.22
CA MET A 212 -1.13 10.62 7.56
C MET A 212 -0.72 12.09 7.50
N TYR A 213 0.16 12.45 6.55
CA TYR A 213 0.49 13.86 6.29
C TYR A 213 -0.77 14.67 5.91
N LEU A 214 -1.62 14.13 5.01
CA LEU A 214 -2.86 14.80 4.62
C LEU A 214 -3.79 15.02 5.84
N ASN A 215 -3.99 14.01 6.66
CA ASN A 215 -4.84 14.07 7.84
C ASN A 215 -4.34 15.07 8.88
N ARG A 216 -3.01 15.17 9.06
CA ARG A 216 -2.41 16.00 10.10
C ARG A 216 -2.24 17.45 9.66
N ASP A 217 -1.77 17.68 8.44
CA ASP A 217 -1.26 18.99 8.05
C ASP A 217 -2.10 19.66 6.94
N VAL A 218 -2.91 18.90 6.20
CA VAL A 218 -3.71 19.43 5.08
C VAL A 218 -5.19 19.54 5.46
N PHE A 219 -5.84 18.45 5.82
CA PHE A 219 -7.28 18.42 6.02
C PHE A 219 -7.80 19.30 7.17
N PRO A 220 -7.06 19.55 8.28
CA PRO A 220 -7.55 20.43 9.35
C PRO A 220 -7.85 21.85 8.92
N THR A 221 -7.19 22.34 7.87
CA THR A 221 -7.36 23.70 7.34
C THR A 221 -7.93 23.75 5.92
N ALA A 222 -8.11 22.58 5.28
CA ALA A 222 -8.54 22.50 3.90
C ALA A 222 -10.00 22.89 3.69
N ALA A 223 -10.28 23.46 2.51
CA ALA A 223 -11.64 23.64 2.06
C ALA A 223 -12.35 22.28 1.81
N PRO A 224 -13.70 22.22 1.91
CA PRO A 224 -14.44 20.99 1.64
C PRO A 224 -14.14 20.32 0.30
N ALA A 225 -13.79 21.11 -0.72
CA ALA A 225 -13.42 20.63 -2.05
C ALA A 225 -12.05 19.92 -2.13
N VAL A 226 -11.29 19.84 -1.01
CA VAL A 226 -10.02 19.12 -0.91
C VAL A 226 -10.19 17.81 -0.14
N VAL A 227 -11.04 17.79 0.90
CA VAL A 227 -11.23 16.60 1.74
C VAL A 227 -12.01 15.52 0.98
N PRO A 228 -11.55 14.25 0.91
CA PRO A 228 -12.19 13.23 0.09
C PRO A 228 -13.56 12.79 0.63
N ASP A 229 -14.49 12.53 -0.28
CA ASP A 229 -15.70 11.74 -0.03
C ASP A 229 -15.39 10.25 -0.07
N VAL A 230 -14.52 9.84 -1.00
CA VAL A 230 -14.07 8.47 -1.18
C VAL A 230 -12.62 8.45 -1.66
N VAL A 231 -11.90 7.41 -1.24
CA VAL A 231 -10.53 7.10 -1.69
C VAL A 231 -10.54 5.76 -2.41
N ILE A 232 -9.91 5.70 -3.57
CA ILE A 232 -9.61 4.46 -4.30
C ILE A 232 -8.12 4.20 -4.13
N LEU A 233 -7.80 3.12 -3.43
CA LEU A 233 -6.43 2.64 -3.26
C LEU A 233 -6.09 1.74 -4.43
N THR A 234 -4.97 1.99 -5.10
CA THR A 234 -4.61 1.30 -6.33
C THR A 234 -3.57 0.19 -6.13
N ASP A 235 -3.35 -0.21 -4.89
CA ASP A 235 -2.50 -1.34 -4.54
C ASP A 235 -3.07 -2.67 -5.06
N SER A 236 -2.20 -3.69 -5.21
CA SER A 236 -2.54 -4.98 -5.80
C SER A 236 -3.81 -5.58 -5.19
N SER A 237 -4.85 -5.71 -5.98
CA SER A 237 -6.13 -6.28 -5.57
C SER A 237 -6.46 -7.60 -6.29
N GLY A 238 -5.48 -8.18 -6.99
CA GLY A 238 -5.56 -9.52 -7.54
C GLY A 238 -5.17 -10.58 -6.52
N CYS A 239 -5.82 -11.74 -6.58
CA CYS A 239 -5.52 -12.88 -5.74
C CYS A 239 -5.38 -14.14 -6.59
N SER A 240 -4.31 -14.93 -6.35
CA SER A 240 -4.03 -16.15 -7.10
C SER A 240 -5.17 -17.18 -7.10
N LYS A 241 -6.03 -17.16 -6.08
CA LYS A 241 -7.16 -18.07 -5.96
C LYS A 241 -8.45 -17.52 -6.57
N ASN A 242 -8.65 -16.21 -6.52
CA ASN A 242 -9.94 -15.56 -6.75
C ASN A 242 -9.94 -14.66 -7.99
N GLY A 243 -8.80 -14.45 -8.63
CA GLY A 243 -8.67 -13.67 -9.85
C GLY A 243 -8.11 -12.27 -9.67
N ALA A 244 -7.85 -11.60 -10.79
CA ALA A 244 -7.32 -10.26 -10.86
C ALA A 244 -8.37 -9.19 -10.56
N LEU A 245 -7.92 -7.98 -10.25
CA LEU A 245 -8.73 -6.75 -10.16
C LEU A 245 -9.99 -6.91 -9.28
N GLY A 246 -9.81 -7.33 -8.03
CA GLY A 246 -10.90 -7.36 -7.04
C GLY A 246 -11.25 -5.97 -6.52
N ILE A 247 -12.51 -5.78 -6.13
CA ILE A 247 -12.94 -4.61 -5.36
C ILE A 247 -12.70 -4.92 -3.89
N TYR A 248 -11.72 -4.26 -3.30
CA TYR A 248 -11.38 -4.47 -1.88
C TYR A 248 -12.03 -3.37 -1.04
N ARG A 249 -12.71 -3.76 0.04
CA ARG A 249 -13.43 -2.82 0.92
C ARG A 249 -12.94 -2.78 2.35
N GLY A 250 -11.73 -3.29 2.58
CA GLY A 250 -11.11 -3.25 3.90
C GLY A 250 -9.74 -3.88 3.93
N GLN A 251 -9.01 -3.56 5.00
CA GLN A 251 -7.69 -4.13 5.30
C GLN A 251 -7.42 -4.15 6.80
N ARG A 252 -6.52 -5.05 7.23
CA ARG A 252 -6.02 -5.05 8.61
C ARG A 252 -5.05 -3.91 8.83
N GLY A 253 -5.04 -3.40 10.06
CA GLY A 253 -4.01 -2.49 10.52
C GLY A 253 -2.70 -3.20 10.82
N ARG A 254 -1.64 -2.44 11.00
CA ARG A 254 -0.32 -2.91 11.41
C ARG A 254 0.23 -2.03 12.52
N MET A 255 0.96 -2.60 13.47
CA MET A 255 1.79 -1.85 14.39
C MET A 255 3.06 -2.63 14.74
N GLN A 256 4.08 -1.91 15.19
CA GLN A 256 5.26 -2.49 15.80
C GLN A 256 5.19 -2.33 17.32
N ILE A 257 5.49 -3.40 18.05
CA ILE A 257 5.69 -3.35 19.49
C ILE A 257 7.14 -3.68 19.76
N GLU A 258 7.88 -2.71 20.27
CA GLU A 258 9.29 -2.88 20.65
C GLU A 258 9.41 -3.27 22.11
N VAL A 259 10.17 -4.32 22.39
CA VAL A 259 10.50 -4.79 23.73
C VAL A 259 12.00 -4.69 23.92
N THR A 260 12.42 -3.90 24.89
CA THR A 260 13.83 -3.78 25.28
C THR A 260 14.04 -4.38 26.66
N VAL A 261 14.86 -5.43 26.72
CA VAL A 261 15.28 -6.08 27.95
C VAL A 261 16.72 -5.65 28.26
N LYS A 262 16.93 -4.98 29.41
CA LYS A 262 18.25 -4.55 29.88
C LYS A 262 18.66 -5.41 31.08
N GLY A 263 19.86 -5.95 31.00
CA GLY A 263 20.44 -6.81 32.01
C GLY A 263 21.74 -6.26 32.59
N LYS A 264 22.65 -7.16 32.91
CA LYS A 264 23.99 -6.81 33.42
C LYS A 264 25.01 -7.67 32.67
N SER A 265 25.91 -7.03 31.94
CA SER A 265 27.02 -7.70 31.26
C SER A 265 28.06 -8.24 32.22
N CYS A 266 28.67 -9.36 31.86
CA CYS A 266 29.81 -9.94 32.53
C CYS A 266 30.55 -10.92 31.61
N HIS A 267 31.69 -11.45 32.08
CA HIS A 267 32.41 -12.47 31.34
C HIS A 267 31.61 -13.76 31.22
N GLY A 268 31.53 -14.35 30.02
CA GLY A 268 30.70 -15.52 29.73
C GLY A 268 31.04 -16.77 30.54
N SER A 269 32.29 -16.88 31.07
CA SER A 269 32.69 -17.97 31.98
C SER A 269 32.17 -17.80 33.42
N MET A 270 31.63 -16.62 33.78
CA MET A 270 31.10 -16.30 35.10
C MET A 270 29.65 -15.73 34.99
N PRO A 271 28.73 -16.45 34.36
CA PRO A 271 27.40 -15.92 34.04
C PRO A 271 26.57 -15.54 35.28
N TRP A 272 26.90 -16.08 36.45
CA TRP A 272 26.29 -15.75 37.74
C TRP A 272 26.55 -14.31 38.23
N GLU A 273 27.56 -13.62 37.69
CA GLU A 273 27.80 -12.22 38.00
C GLU A 273 26.99 -11.25 37.16
N GLY A 274 26.37 -11.73 36.09
CA GLY A 274 25.54 -10.99 35.17
C GLY A 274 24.05 -11.25 35.32
N LYS A 275 23.28 -10.65 34.41
CA LYS A 275 21.86 -10.93 34.17
C LYS A 275 21.63 -10.92 32.68
N ASN A 276 21.34 -12.08 32.09
CA ASN A 276 21.33 -12.24 30.64
C ASN A 276 20.01 -11.80 30.02
N PRO A 277 19.92 -10.62 29.35
CA PRO A 277 18.69 -10.16 28.75
C PRO A 277 18.24 -10.98 27.54
N LEU A 278 19.15 -11.70 26.86
CA LEU A 278 18.82 -12.57 25.73
C LEU A 278 17.99 -13.78 26.18
N GLU A 279 18.36 -14.44 27.30
CA GLU A 279 17.65 -15.59 27.82
C GLU A 279 16.25 -15.22 28.30
N PHE A 280 16.10 -14.12 29.03
CA PHE A 280 14.80 -13.62 29.48
C PHE A 280 13.96 -13.06 28.32
N GLY A 281 14.56 -12.33 27.39
CA GLY A 281 13.88 -11.84 26.20
C GLY A 281 13.41 -12.98 25.28
N GLY A 282 14.20 -14.03 25.13
CA GLY A 282 13.83 -15.26 24.42
C GLY A 282 12.61 -15.95 25.02
N ALA A 283 12.52 -15.97 26.36
CA ALA A 283 11.34 -16.49 27.06
C ALA A 283 10.07 -15.64 26.78
N ILE A 284 10.22 -14.31 26.72
CA ILE A 284 9.11 -13.40 26.35
C ILE A 284 8.64 -13.67 24.92
N VAL A 285 9.57 -13.80 23.95
CA VAL A 285 9.26 -14.13 22.56
C VAL A 285 8.52 -15.48 22.47
N LYS A 286 9.00 -16.50 23.19
CA LYS A 286 8.38 -17.83 23.18
C LYS A 286 6.96 -17.81 23.73
N GLU A 287 6.75 -17.20 24.90
CA GLU A 287 5.42 -17.10 25.50
C GLU A 287 4.45 -16.30 24.61
N ALA A 288 4.94 -15.20 24.00
CA ALA A 288 4.15 -14.41 23.05
C ALA A 288 3.70 -15.25 21.86
N ALA A 289 4.58 -16.12 21.31
CA ALA A 289 4.24 -17.04 20.23
C ALA A 289 3.19 -18.08 20.67
N ASP A 290 3.39 -18.69 21.84
CA ASP A 290 2.45 -19.70 22.37
C ASP A 290 1.05 -19.13 22.60
N LYS A 291 0.95 -17.89 23.14
CA LYS A 291 -0.34 -17.20 23.31
C LYS A 291 -0.98 -16.85 21.97
N TYR A 292 -0.18 -16.51 20.96
CA TYR A 292 -0.71 -16.30 19.60
C TYR A 292 -1.27 -17.60 19.01
N ASP A 293 -0.56 -18.70 19.13
CA ASP A 293 -1.02 -20.01 18.63
C ASP A 293 -2.35 -20.44 19.27
N GLN A 294 -2.55 -20.07 20.54
CA GLN A 294 -3.79 -20.29 21.29
C GLN A 294 -4.86 -19.21 21.08
N ARG A 295 -4.57 -18.18 20.29
CA ARG A 295 -5.46 -17.01 20.06
C ARG A 295 -5.80 -16.20 21.31
N ILE A 296 -5.00 -16.27 22.36
CA ILE A 296 -5.23 -15.53 23.61
C ILE A 296 -4.92 -14.05 23.39
N GLY A 297 -5.92 -13.18 23.60
CA GLY A 297 -5.80 -11.73 23.40
C GLY A 297 -6.01 -11.27 21.95
N PHE A 298 -6.47 -12.15 21.05
CA PHE A 298 -6.74 -11.81 19.65
C PHE A 298 -8.23 -11.87 19.36
N LYS A 299 -8.71 -10.88 18.58
CA LYS A 299 -10.08 -10.83 18.09
C LYS A 299 -10.19 -11.45 16.70
N ASP A 300 -11.37 -11.95 16.38
CA ASP A 300 -11.76 -12.41 15.06
C ASP A 300 -12.82 -11.46 14.49
N ASP A 301 -12.57 -10.93 13.30
CA ASP A 301 -13.56 -10.22 12.50
C ASP A 301 -14.03 -11.12 11.35
N LYS A 302 -15.33 -11.11 11.07
CA LYS A 302 -15.90 -11.99 10.02
C LYS A 302 -15.35 -11.69 8.63
N PHE A 303 -14.96 -10.44 8.38
CA PHE A 303 -14.48 -10.00 7.07
C PHE A 303 -12.95 -9.97 7.01
N LEU A 304 -12.27 -9.33 7.97
CA LEU A 304 -10.82 -9.19 7.97
C LEU A 304 -10.08 -10.41 8.54
N GLY A 305 -10.77 -11.30 9.22
CA GLY A 305 -10.16 -12.41 9.95
C GLY A 305 -9.54 -11.95 11.29
N HIS A 306 -8.67 -12.78 11.85
CA HIS A 306 -8.06 -12.54 13.16
C HIS A 306 -6.83 -11.63 13.09
N GLY A 307 -6.53 -10.95 14.18
CA GLY A 307 -5.26 -10.27 14.39
C GLY A 307 -4.09 -11.25 14.46
N THR A 308 -2.87 -10.79 14.14
CA THR A 308 -1.66 -11.64 14.19
C THR A 308 -0.54 -10.97 14.97
N ARG A 309 0.39 -11.76 15.50
CA ARG A 309 1.63 -11.27 16.12
C ARG A 309 2.77 -12.24 15.82
N THR A 310 3.90 -11.68 15.35
CA THR A 310 5.13 -12.43 15.12
C THR A 310 6.34 -11.61 15.51
N ALA A 311 7.39 -12.25 16.06
CA ALA A 311 8.67 -11.57 16.24
C ALA A 311 9.33 -11.40 14.88
N SER A 312 9.60 -10.16 14.49
CA SER A 312 10.03 -9.82 13.13
C SER A 312 11.43 -9.19 13.05
N TRP A 313 11.94 -8.69 14.17
CA TRP A 313 13.24 -8.05 14.23
C TRP A 313 13.87 -8.19 15.61
N ALA A 314 15.20 -8.28 15.67
CA ALA A 314 15.95 -8.34 16.93
C ALA A 314 17.35 -7.73 16.81
N ARG A 315 17.83 -7.18 17.92
CA ARG A 315 19.20 -6.66 18.08
C ARG A 315 19.73 -7.03 19.46
N LEU A 316 20.99 -7.49 19.50
CA LEU A 316 21.73 -7.80 20.70
C LEU A 316 22.89 -6.84 20.86
N ASP A 317 22.95 -6.12 21.97
CA ASP A 317 24.10 -5.33 22.35
C ASP A 317 24.96 -6.17 23.31
N THR A 318 26.14 -6.59 22.84
CA THR A 318 27.09 -7.43 23.57
C THR A 318 28.52 -6.98 23.28
N PRO A 319 29.44 -7.00 24.29
CA PRO A 319 30.85 -6.71 24.06
C PRO A 319 31.55 -7.75 23.17
N SER A 320 31.12 -9.01 23.22
CA SER A 320 31.64 -10.12 22.43
C SER A 320 30.69 -11.33 22.50
N ASP A 321 30.99 -12.36 21.70
CA ASP A 321 30.31 -13.67 21.74
C ASP A 321 30.67 -14.51 23.00
N CYS A 322 31.70 -14.12 23.73
CA CYS A 322 32.12 -14.72 25.00
C CYS A 322 31.66 -13.94 26.23
N ALA A 323 30.68 -13.07 26.11
CA ALA A 323 30.15 -12.26 27.21
C ALA A 323 28.65 -12.46 27.42
N VAL A 324 28.17 -12.28 28.66
CA VAL A 324 26.76 -12.03 28.92
C VAL A 324 26.40 -10.66 28.32
N PRO A 325 25.40 -10.55 27.43
CA PRO A 325 25.04 -9.29 26.81
C PRO A 325 24.47 -8.27 27.81
N GLU A 326 24.48 -7.00 27.43
CA GLU A 326 23.92 -5.92 28.25
C GLU A 326 22.44 -5.67 27.95
N LYS A 327 22.07 -5.75 26.65
CA LYS A 327 20.72 -5.40 26.20
C LYS A 327 20.30 -6.28 25.02
N PHE A 328 19.04 -6.69 25.04
CA PHE A 328 18.37 -7.36 23.94
C PHE A 328 17.11 -6.61 23.58
N THR A 329 17.00 -6.14 22.34
CA THR A 329 15.82 -5.45 21.83
C THR A 329 15.22 -6.28 20.70
N PHE A 330 13.92 -6.45 20.69
CA PHE A 330 13.19 -7.12 19.62
C PHE A 330 11.86 -6.46 19.35
N ARG A 331 11.27 -6.74 18.19
CA ARG A 331 9.99 -6.18 17.77
C ARG A 331 9.01 -7.28 17.39
N PHE A 332 7.76 -7.05 17.71
CA PHE A 332 6.64 -7.80 17.19
C PHE A 332 5.95 -7.01 16.07
N ASP A 333 5.84 -7.61 14.88
CA ASP A 333 4.85 -7.19 13.89
C ASP A 333 3.47 -7.65 14.38
N ARG A 334 2.57 -6.72 14.60
CA ARG A 334 1.22 -6.95 15.09
C ARG A 334 0.22 -6.45 14.06
N ARG A 335 -0.54 -7.39 13.46
CA ARG A 335 -1.64 -7.02 12.57
C ARG A 335 -2.92 -6.90 13.38
N LEU A 336 -3.62 -5.79 13.20
CA LEU A 336 -4.82 -5.43 13.95
C LEU A 336 -6.06 -5.71 13.10
N THR A 337 -7.01 -6.47 13.64
CA THR A 337 -8.35 -6.56 13.06
C THR A 337 -9.30 -5.53 13.71
N ILE A 338 -10.51 -5.40 13.19
CA ILE A 338 -11.48 -4.43 13.73
C ILE A 338 -11.79 -4.75 15.21
N GLY A 339 -11.76 -3.70 16.02
CA GLY A 339 -12.00 -3.79 17.46
C GLY A 339 -10.77 -4.11 18.31
N GLU A 340 -9.60 -4.37 17.70
CA GLU A 340 -8.31 -4.38 18.40
C GLU A 340 -7.72 -2.97 18.42
N THR A 341 -7.02 -2.64 19.52
CA THR A 341 -6.41 -1.31 19.68
C THR A 341 -4.90 -1.44 19.97
N PRO A 342 -4.10 -0.43 19.62
CA PRO A 342 -2.68 -0.41 19.93
C PRO A 342 -2.39 -0.52 21.42
N GLU A 343 -3.17 0.17 22.25
CA GLU A 343 -3.02 0.19 23.70
C GLU A 343 -3.23 -1.22 24.29
N GLN A 344 -4.30 -1.91 23.86
CA GLN A 344 -4.55 -3.27 24.33
C GLN A 344 -3.46 -4.22 23.84
N SER A 345 -2.97 -4.06 22.62
CA SER A 345 -1.90 -4.89 22.06
C SER A 345 -0.58 -4.77 22.83
N CYS A 346 -0.25 -3.56 23.30
CA CYS A 346 0.91 -3.35 24.18
C CYS A 346 0.64 -3.94 25.59
N ALA A 347 -0.57 -3.75 26.14
CA ALA A 347 -0.94 -4.31 27.43
C ALA A 347 -0.90 -5.84 27.45
N ASP A 348 -1.26 -6.50 26.35
CA ASP A 348 -1.17 -7.95 26.22
C ASP A 348 0.28 -8.46 26.27
N VAL A 349 1.24 -7.69 25.76
CA VAL A 349 2.67 -8.01 25.88
C VAL A 349 3.18 -7.71 27.28
N GLU A 350 2.77 -6.62 27.87
CA GLU A 350 3.08 -6.25 29.27
C GLU A 350 2.61 -7.31 30.28
N ALA A 351 1.47 -7.94 30.01
CA ALA A 351 0.85 -8.96 30.86
C ALA A 351 1.44 -10.38 30.70
N LEU A 352 2.51 -10.56 29.93
CA LEU A 352 3.17 -11.86 29.81
C LEU A 352 3.87 -12.25 31.13
N ASP A 353 3.73 -13.49 31.55
CA ASP A 353 4.38 -14.02 32.75
C ASP A 353 5.90 -13.88 32.67
N ALA A 354 6.48 -14.12 31.49
CA ALA A 354 7.92 -13.98 31.25
C ALA A 354 8.41 -12.53 31.45
N VAL A 355 7.59 -11.50 31.22
CA VAL A 355 7.91 -10.10 31.54
C VAL A 355 8.01 -9.93 33.05
N ALA A 356 7.03 -10.44 33.80
CA ALA A 356 7.05 -10.38 35.26
C ALA A 356 8.24 -11.14 35.85
N VAL A 357 8.58 -12.32 35.32
CA VAL A 357 9.73 -13.13 35.71
C VAL A 357 11.04 -12.38 35.45
N ALA A 358 11.21 -11.76 34.28
CA ALA A 358 12.41 -10.96 33.98
C ALA A 358 12.60 -9.80 34.95
N ARG A 359 11.53 -9.05 35.24
CA ARG A 359 11.58 -7.93 36.20
C ARG A 359 11.87 -8.40 37.61
N LYS A 360 11.26 -9.52 38.06
CA LYS A 360 11.56 -10.14 39.38
C LYS A 360 13.01 -10.59 39.49
N ALA A 361 13.62 -11.04 38.41
CA ALA A 361 15.04 -11.38 38.34
C ALA A 361 15.95 -10.13 38.35
N GLY A 362 15.36 -8.91 38.32
CA GLY A 362 16.03 -7.63 38.39
C GLY A 362 16.54 -7.11 37.05
N LEU A 363 15.95 -7.55 35.93
CA LEU A 363 16.12 -6.92 34.62
C LEU A 363 15.10 -5.78 34.44
N THR A 364 15.45 -4.82 33.60
CA THR A 364 14.48 -3.81 33.14
C THR A 364 13.85 -4.29 31.85
N VAL A 365 12.52 -4.28 31.79
CA VAL A 365 11.77 -4.59 30.58
C VAL A 365 10.93 -3.37 30.21
N GLU A 366 11.23 -2.78 29.07
CA GLU A 366 10.53 -1.63 28.50
C GLU A 366 9.73 -2.10 27.28
N ILE A 367 8.45 -1.72 27.19
CA ILE A 367 7.56 -2.02 26.08
C ILE A 367 7.06 -0.71 25.51
N SER A 368 7.27 -0.50 24.23
CA SER A 368 6.95 0.77 23.56
C SER A 368 6.53 0.56 22.11
N ILE A 369 5.99 1.59 21.50
CA ILE A 369 5.77 1.67 20.06
C ILE A 369 6.92 2.48 19.48
N PRO A 370 7.72 1.94 18.55
CA PRO A 370 8.79 2.72 17.92
C PRO A 370 8.21 3.85 17.07
N THR A 371 8.97 4.93 16.96
CA THR A 371 8.61 6.09 16.13
C THR A 371 9.41 6.04 14.83
N TYR A 372 8.73 6.26 13.70
CA TYR A 372 9.38 6.48 12.42
C TYR A 372 9.87 7.92 12.34
N THR A 373 11.16 8.10 12.11
CA THR A 373 11.85 9.41 12.19
C THR A 373 12.56 9.81 10.90
N ASP A 374 12.52 8.96 9.87
CA ASP A 374 13.19 9.26 8.62
C ASP A 374 12.43 10.33 7.82
N ALA A 375 13.17 11.14 7.10
CA ALA A 375 12.62 12.20 6.29
C ALA A 375 12.19 11.67 4.92
N SER A 376 11.11 12.22 4.36
CA SER A 376 10.81 12.06 2.94
C SER A 376 11.93 12.67 2.09
N TRP A 377 11.91 12.43 0.77
CA TRP A 377 12.89 13.01 -0.15
C TRP A 377 12.92 14.55 -0.14
N LYS A 378 11.84 15.21 0.32
CA LYS A 378 11.79 16.67 0.53
C LYS A 378 12.31 17.13 1.89
N GLY A 379 12.74 16.22 2.74
CA GLY A 379 13.22 16.53 4.08
C GLY A 379 12.11 16.69 5.12
N TYR A 380 10.86 16.33 4.80
CA TYR A 380 9.75 16.38 5.74
C TYR A 380 9.78 15.15 6.65
N VAL A 381 9.83 15.34 7.97
CA VAL A 381 9.82 14.27 8.98
C VAL A 381 8.44 14.19 9.61
N LEU A 382 7.75 13.08 9.39
CA LEU A 382 6.40 12.88 9.90
C LEU A 382 6.37 12.61 11.42
N ASN A 383 7.41 11.99 11.97
CA ASN A 383 7.52 11.65 13.40
C ASN A 383 6.28 10.88 13.92
N ASN A 384 5.81 9.91 13.19
CA ASN A 384 4.65 9.13 13.59
C ASN A 384 5.05 7.87 14.37
N PRO A 385 4.26 7.48 15.39
CA PRO A 385 4.40 6.14 15.95
C PRO A 385 4.09 5.10 14.87
N GLN A 386 4.78 3.96 14.90
CA GLN A 386 4.51 2.86 13.98
C GLN A 386 3.19 2.16 14.35
N VAL A 387 2.10 2.87 14.13
CA VAL A 387 0.71 2.44 14.31
C VAL A 387 -0.11 2.86 13.10
N TYR A 388 -0.66 1.89 12.43
CA TYR A 388 -1.39 2.02 11.20
C TYR A 388 -2.72 1.27 11.35
N LEU A 389 -3.83 1.99 11.27
CA LEU A 389 -5.12 1.44 11.67
C LEU A 389 -5.83 0.74 10.51
N GLY A 390 -6.41 -0.42 10.78
CA GLY A 390 -7.28 -1.10 9.84
C GLY A 390 -8.60 -0.36 9.63
N TRP A 391 -9.21 -0.60 8.49
CA TRP A 391 -10.48 -0.02 8.11
C TRP A 391 -11.36 -1.00 7.35
N VAL A 392 -12.65 -0.77 7.37
CA VAL A 392 -13.65 -1.50 6.59
C VAL A 392 -14.74 -0.54 6.15
N THR A 393 -14.96 -0.44 4.84
CA THR A 393 -16.15 0.23 4.30
C THR A 393 -17.28 -0.80 4.23
N PRO A 394 -18.47 -0.51 4.80
CA PRO A 394 -19.61 -1.42 4.74
C PRO A 394 -19.97 -1.79 3.29
N GLU A 395 -20.42 -3.02 3.08
CA GLU A 395 -20.72 -3.51 1.72
C GLU A 395 -21.83 -2.72 1.04
N GLU A 396 -22.83 -2.29 1.82
CA GLU A 396 -23.96 -1.47 1.37
C GLU A 396 -23.61 0.00 1.13
N HIS A 397 -22.38 0.44 1.47
CA HIS A 397 -21.99 1.83 1.31
C HIS A 397 -22.00 2.24 -0.17
N PRO A 398 -22.47 3.46 -0.52
CA PRO A 398 -22.54 3.92 -1.91
C PRO A 398 -21.24 3.79 -2.71
N ALA A 399 -20.07 3.93 -2.05
CA ALA A 399 -18.78 3.74 -2.71
C ALA A 399 -18.55 2.31 -3.20
N VAL A 400 -18.89 1.29 -2.38
CA VAL A 400 -18.79 -0.12 -2.78
C VAL A 400 -19.77 -0.44 -3.89
N GLN A 401 -21.00 0.05 -3.78
CA GLN A 401 -22.03 -0.16 -4.80
C GLN A 401 -21.67 0.53 -6.13
N ALA A 402 -21.09 1.74 -6.09
CA ALA A 402 -20.58 2.44 -7.27
C ALA A 402 -19.42 1.67 -7.92
N ALA A 403 -18.54 1.07 -7.13
CA ALA A 403 -17.45 0.23 -7.63
C ALA A 403 -17.96 -1.01 -8.35
N VAL A 404 -18.93 -1.72 -7.76
CA VAL A 404 -19.59 -2.87 -8.40
C VAL A 404 -20.27 -2.45 -9.71
N ALA A 405 -20.93 -1.28 -9.71
CA ALA A 405 -21.59 -0.76 -10.92
C ALA A 405 -20.56 -0.37 -12.00
N ALA A 406 -19.46 0.28 -11.63
CA ALA A 406 -18.38 0.64 -12.56
C ALA A 406 -17.78 -0.61 -13.22
N TYR A 407 -17.45 -1.62 -12.42
CA TYR A 407 -16.93 -2.90 -12.92
C TYR A 407 -17.90 -3.53 -13.96
N LYS A 408 -19.19 -3.62 -13.62
CA LYS A 408 -20.21 -4.19 -14.48
C LYS A 408 -20.43 -3.40 -15.78
N LYS A 409 -20.14 -2.11 -15.79
CA LYS A 409 -20.31 -1.27 -16.98
C LYS A 409 -19.11 -1.31 -17.92
N VAL A 410 -17.88 -1.29 -17.43
CA VAL A 410 -16.68 -1.14 -18.29
C VAL A 410 -15.76 -2.35 -18.33
N ILE A 411 -15.86 -3.30 -17.37
CA ILE A 411 -15.03 -4.51 -17.37
C ILE A 411 -15.86 -5.73 -17.82
N SER A 412 -16.95 -6.05 -17.14
CA SER A 412 -17.75 -7.26 -17.40
C SER A 412 -18.12 -7.50 -18.87
N PRO A 413 -18.44 -6.48 -19.69
CA PRO A 413 -18.73 -6.67 -21.12
C PRO A 413 -17.49 -6.97 -21.96
N ASN A 414 -16.30 -6.63 -21.47
CA ASN A 414 -15.05 -6.66 -22.23
C ASN A 414 -14.12 -7.82 -21.83
N VAL A 415 -14.58 -8.72 -20.97
CA VAL A 415 -13.83 -9.90 -20.52
C VAL A 415 -14.66 -11.16 -20.75
N ASP A 416 -13.97 -12.27 -21.02
CA ASP A 416 -14.60 -13.57 -21.26
C ASP A 416 -14.53 -14.53 -20.06
N GLY A 417 -13.86 -14.11 -18.98
CA GLY A 417 -13.67 -14.91 -17.77
C GLY A 417 -12.61 -16.00 -17.91
N LYS A 418 -11.74 -15.88 -18.92
CA LYS A 418 -10.63 -16.81 -19.14
C LYS A 418 -9.33 -16.30 -18.52
N VAL A 419 -8.40 -17.24 -18.35
CA VAL A 419 -7.02 -16.93 -17.97
C VAL A 419 -6.37 -16.06 -19.05
N GLY A 420 -5.50 -15.16 -18.64
CA GLY A 420 -4.76 -14.31 -19.58
C GLY A 420 -4.77 -12.82 -19.20
N THR A 421 -5.18 -12.48 -17.99
CA THR A 421 -5.14 -11.12 -17.44
C THR A 421 -4.66 -11.20 -15.99
N GLY A 422 -3.37 -11.45 -15.75
CA GLY A 422 -2.77 -11.52 -14.41
C GLY A 422 -3.51 -12.40 -13.39
N GLY A 423 -4.11 -13.48 -13.86
CA GLY A 423 -5.12 -14.28 -13.17
C GLY A 423 -6.37 -14.38 -14.03
N VAL A 424 -7.46 -14.84 -13.47
CA VAL A 424 -8.74 -14.85 -14.17
C VAL A 424 -9.47 -13.54 -13.85
N LEU A 425 -9.75 -12.77 -14.89
CA LEU A 425 -10.61 -11.60 -14.75
C LEU A 425 -12.07 -12.03 -15.02
N THR A 426 -12.88 -12.02 -13.97
CA THR A 426 -14.26 -12.54 -14.02
C THR A 426 -15.25 -11.52 -14.55
N LYS A 427 -16.38 -12.00 -15.12
CA LYS A 427 -17.49 -11.12 -15.51
C LYS A 427 -18.21 -10.51 -14.32
N GLU A 428 -18.32 -11.27 -13.23
CA GLU A 428 -18.88 -10.77 -11.97
C GLU A 428 -17.78 -10.13 -11.12
N PRO A 429 -18.00 -8.93 -10.57
CA PRO A 429 -17.05 -8.28 -9.69
C PRO A 429 -16.83 -9.09 -8.41
N ARG A 430 -15.60 -9.27 -8.01
CA ARG A 430 -15.24 -9.86 -6.73
C ARG A 430 -15.07 -8.76 -5.69
N VAL A 431 -15.76 -8.89 -4.55
CA VAL A 431 -15.59 -8.00 -3.40
C VAL A 431 -14.82 -8.74 -2.32
N ASP A 432 -13.67 -8.19 -1.89
CA ASP A 432 -12.74 -8.85 -0.99
C ASP A 432 -12.00 -7.84 -0.09
N ARG A 433 -10.88 -8.24 0.48
CA ARG A 433 -10.07 -7.46 1.42
C ARG A 433 -8.58 -7.74 1.26
N TRP A 434 -7.74 -6.81 1.68
CA TRP A 434 -6.33 -7.08 1.95
C TRP A 434 -6.12 -7.70 3.33
N VAL A 435 -5.14 -8.57 3.44
CA VAL A 435 -4.66 -9.12 4.70
C VAL A 435 -3.42 -8.40 5.22
N PHE A 436 -2.84 -7.52 4.42
CA PHE A 436 -1.71 -6.63 4.71
C PHE A 436 -2.16 -5.16 4.76
N SER A 437 -1.24 -4.23 5.00
CA SER A 437 -1.48 -2.78 4.99
C SER A 437 -1.11 -2.19 3.62
N THR A 438 -1.77 -1.09 3.27
CA THR A 438 -1.51 -0.23 2.11
C THR A 438 -1.57 1.22 2.59
N ASP A 439 -1.36 2.21 1.75
CA ASP A 439 -1.56 3.62 2.06
C ASP A 439 -2.87 3.92 2.84
N GLY A 440 -3.89 3.09 2.63
CA GLY A 440 -5.20 3.23 3.28
C GLY A 440 -5.17 3.25 4.81
N VAL A 441 -4.13 2.69 5.44
CA VAL A 441 -3.99 2.73 6.92
C VAL A 441 -3.62 4.12 7.46
N GLY A 442 -3.27 5.06 6.61
CA GLY A 442 -2.98 6.44 7.00
C GLY A 442 -4.22 7.35 7.05
N TYR A 443 -5.36 6.94 6.48
CA TYR A 443 -6.59 7.74 6.50
C TYR A 443 -7.41 7.66 7.80
N PRO A 444 -7.45 6.55 8.57
CA PRO A 444 -8.21 6.51 9.80
C PRO A 444 -7.70 7.49 10.86
N ILE A 445 -8.63 8.25 11.45
CA ILE A 445 -8.36 9.21 12.52
C ILE A 445 -9.28 8.92 13.71
N PRO A 446 -8.95 9.36 14.95
CA PRO A 446 -9.85 9.25 16.08
C PRO A 446 -11.22 9.84 15.74
N LYS A 447 -12.29 9.20 16.19
CA LYS A 447 -13.67 9.63 15.88
C LYS A 447 -13.96 11.08 16.29
N ASP A 448 -13.30 11.55 17.34
CA ASP A 448 -13.49 12.89 17.89
C ASP A 448 -12.53 13.94 17.28
N ALA A 449 -11.60 13.51 16.40
CA ALA A 449 -10.70 14.44 15.74
C ALA A 449 -11.47 15.36 14.78
N SER A 450 -11.11 16.65 14.79
CA SER A 450 -11.74 17.63 13.91
C SER A 450 -11.10 17.64 12.53
N VAL A 451 -11.89 17.30 11.50
CA VAL A 451 -11.57 17.58 10.11
C VAL A 451 -12.75 18.35 9.54
N PRO A 452 -12.66 19.68 9.40
CA PRO A 452 -13.81 20.53 9.07
C PRO A 452 -14.55 20.13 7.79
N GLY A 453 -13.81 19.68 6.78
CA GLY A 453 -14.41 19.18 5.53
C GLY A 453 -15.17 17.87 5.71
N ALA A 454 -14.72 16.98 6.59
CA ALA A 454 -15.34 15.68 6.82
C ALA A 454 -16.75 15.76 7.44
N ALA A 455 -17.07 16.81 8.17
CA ALA A 455 -18.40 17.00 8.76
C ALA A 455 -19.53 17.09 7.71
N ARG A 456 -19.18 17.42 6.47
CA ARG A 456 -20.14 17.51 5.34
C ARG A 456 -20.20 16.24 4.49
N LYS A 457 -19.48 15.19 4.85
CA LYS A 457 -19.26 14.00 4.04
C LYS A 457 -19.65 12.73 4.81
N GLN A 458 -20.05 11.71 4.10
CA GLN A 458 -20.43 10.41 4.70
C GLN A 458 -19.16 9.60 5.02
N TRP A 459 -18.38 10.06 5.99
CA TRP A 459 -17.26 9.29 6.48
C TRP A 459 -17.72 8.10 7.31
N VAL A 460 -17.07 6.97 7.09
CA VAL A 460 -17.32 5.75 7.84
C VAL A 460 -16.84 5.93 9.28
N ASN A 461 -17.67 5.55 10.26
CA ASN A 461 -17.33 5.62 11.68
C ASN A 461 -17.55 4.24 12.31
N ASN A 462 -16.48 3.63 12.82
CA ASN A 462 -16.52 2.32 13.47
C ASN A 462 -16.65 2.40 15.01
N GLY A 463 -16.93 3.59 15.55
CA GLY A 463 -17.06 3.83 16.99
C GLY A 463 -15.75 4.22 17.70
N VAL A 464 -14.60 3.94 17.11
CA VAL A 464 -13.25 4.29 17.62
C VAL A 464 -12.57 5.27 16.68
N TYR A 465 -12.63 5.00 15.40
CA TYR A 465 -12.02 5.77 14.34
C TYR A 465 -13.07 6.17 13.29
N LYS A 466 -12.75 7.20 12.54
CA LYS A 466 -13.48 7.58 11.33
C LYS A 466 -12.50 7.69 10.17
N HIS A 467 -12.98 7.42 8.95
CA HIS A 467 -12.19 7.52 7.74
C HIS A 467 -13.10 7.86 6.56
N PRO A 468 -12.61 8.47 5.46
CA PRO A 468 -13.38 8.56 4.23
C PRO A 468 -13.81 7.14 3.80
N ALA A 469 -14.87 7.01 3.04
CA ALA A 469 -15.13 5.72 2.43
C ALA A 469 -13.92 5.32 1.58
N MET A 470 -13.46 4.09 1.71
CA MET A 470 -12.31 3.60 0.95
C MET A 470 -12.66 2.30 0.24
N ILE A 471 -12.14 2.16 -0.97
CA ILE A 471 -12.15 0.93 -1.75
C ILE A 471 -10.77 0.71 -2.34
N GLY A 472 -10.42 -0.54 -2.58
CA GLY A 472 -9.23 -0.92 -3.32
C GLY A 472 -9.58 -1.41 -4.71
N PHE A 473 -8.81 -0.98 -5.71
CA PHE A 473 -8.90 -1.50 -7.07
C PHE A 473 -7.58 -1.23 -7.81
N GLY A 474 -6.68 -2.18 -7.77
CA GLY A 474 -5.36 -2.04 -8.39
C GLY A 474 -4.90 -3.29 -9.12
N THR A 475 -3.91 -3.09 -9.95
CA THR A 475 -3.30 -4.13 -10.80
C THR A 475 -2.32 -5.00 -10.02
N GLY A 476 -2.10 -6.20 -10.50
CA GLY A 476 -1.16 -7.15 -9.90
C GLY A 476 -1.82 -8.18 -8.99
N ILE A 477 -1.07 -9.24 -8.74
CA ILE A 477 -1.46 -10.35 -7.86
C ILE A 477 -0.72 -10.20 -6.53
N GLU A 478 -1.46 -10.08 -5.41
CA GLU A 478 -0.91 -9.92 -4.06
C GLU A 478 0.23 -10.89 -3.73
N GLN A 479 0.11 -12.15 -4.16
CA GLN A 479 1.10 -13.18 -3.86
C GLN A 479 2.38 -13.05 -4.68
N ASN A 480 2.42 -12.16 -5.68
CA ASN A 480 3.60 -11.89 -6.51
C ASN A 480 4.37 -10.64 -6.07
N THR A 481 3.77 -9.80 -5.22
CA THR A 481 4.44 -8.61 -4.67
C THR A 481 5.62 -8.99 -3.78
N HIS A 482 6.65 -8.15 -3.72
CA HIS A 482 7.88 -8.35 -2.94
C HIS A 482 8.71 -9.59 -3.35
N LYS A 483 8.31 -10.30 -4.41
CA LYS A 483 8.99 -11.51 -4.88
C LYS A 483 10.06 -11.21 -5.91
N ILE A 484 11.03 -12.13 -6.04
CA ILE A 484 11.93 -12.16 -7.20
C ILE A 484 11.13 -12.66 -8.39
N GLY A 485 11.14 -11.89 -9.48
CA GLY A 485 10.27 -12.17 -10.61
C GLY A 485 8.90 -11.52 -10.53
N GLU A 486 8.70 -10.56 -9.62
CA GLU A 486 7.49 -9.73 -9.60
C GLU A 486 7.11 -9.29 -11.01
N CYS A 487 5.86 -9.45 -11.36
CA CYS A 487 5.36 -9.14 -12.68
C CYS A 487 3.90 -8.72 -12.67
N LEU A 488 3.53 -7.99 -13.71
CA LEU A 488 2.18 -7.54 -13.99
C LEU A 488 1.77 -7.97 -15.38
N ASP A 489 0.54 -8.44 -15.56
CA ASP A 489 -0.07 -8.56 -16.89
C ASP A 489 -0.51 -7.17 -17.38
N GLU A 490 0.10 -6.70 -18.46
CA GLU A 490 -0.15 -5.34 -18.98
C GLU A 490 -1.64 -5.07 -19.29
N ARG A 491 -2.41 -6.11 -19.59
CA ARG A 491 -3.86 -5.99 -19.90
C ARG A 491 -4.67 -5.53 -18.69
N GLU A 492 -4.17 -5.74 -17.46
CA GLU A 492 -4.81 -5.21 -16.27
C GLU A 492 -4.80 -3.69 -16.23
N LEU A 493 -3.78 -3.03 -16.81
CA LEU A 493 -3.69 -1.57 -16.90
C LEU A 493 -4.90 -0.97 -17.65
N GLN A 494 -5.32 -1.62 -18.75
CA GLN A 494 -6.49 -1.21 -19.52
C GLN A 494 -7.77 -1.24 -18.66
N HIS A 495 -8.00 -2.35 -17.98
CA HIS A 495 -9.23 -2.55 -17.18
C HIS A 495 -9.25 -1.68 -15.93
N SER A 496 -8.09 -1.51 -15.29
CA SER A 496 -7.94 -0.62 -14.14
C SER A 496 -8.19 0.84 -14.55
N ALA A 497 -7.58 1.31 -15.65
CA ALA A 497 -7.81 2.66 -16.13
C ALA A 497 -9.27 2.92 -16.51
N ALA A 498 -9.94 1.93 -17.15
CA ALA A 498 -11.37 2.04 -17.47
C ALA A 498 -12.24 2.16 -16.21
N PHE A 499 -11.98 1.34 -15.20
CA PHE A 499 -12.69 1.39 -13.92
C PHE A 499 -12.48 2.74 -13.22
N LEU A 500 -11.23 3.18 -13.08
CA LEU A 500 -10.87 4.44 -12.43
C LEU A 500 -11.47 5.65 -13.16
N ALA A 501 -11.60 5.58 -14.50
CA ALA A 501 -12.22 6.65 -15.27
C ALA A 501 -13.77 6.67 -15.13
N ARG A 502 -14.40 5.52 -14.88
CA ARG A 502 -15.87 5.44 -14.81
C ARG A 502 -16.43 5.61 -13.40
N PHE A 503 -15.73 5.13 -12.39
CA PHE A 503 -16.18 5.15 -11.00
C PHE A 503 -16.62 6.55 -10.53
N PRO A 504 -15.84 7.65 -10.76
CA PRO A 504 -16.16 8.97 -10.23
C PRO A 504 -17.57 9.44 -10.62
N SER A 505 -17.91 9.36 -11.87
CA SER A 505 -19.21 9.82 -12.37
C SER A 505 -20.37 8.96 -11.85
N ILE A 506 -20.20 7.65 -11.69
CA ILE A 506 -21.20 6.79 -11.07
C ILE A 506 -21.41 7.16 -9.59
N TYR A 507 -20.31 7.36 -8.85
CA TYR A 507 -20.40 7.75 -7.44
C TYR A 507 -21.08 9.11 -7.23
N ALA A 508 -20.95 10.01 -8.20
CA ALA A 508 -21.66 11.29 -8.22
C ALA A 508 -23.13 11.17 -8.66
N GLY A 509 -23.63 9.98 -8.97
CA GLY A 509 -25.01 9.73 -9.39
C GLY A 509 -25.28 9.87 -10.90
N ASN A 510 -24.24 9.95 -11.72
CA ASN A 510 -24.34 10.00 -13.19
C ASN A 510 -24.24 8.57 -13.76
N ALA A 511 -25.31 7.81 -13.68
CA ALA A 511 -25.36 6.40 -14.08
C ALA A 511 -25.51 6.22 -15.61
#